data_f91ba75e99c2565adee60e1d220c7404
#
_entry.id   f91ba75e99c2565adee60e1d220c7404
#
_cell.length_a   1.000
_cell.length_b   1.000
_cell.length_c   1.000
_cell.angle_alpha   90.00
_cell.angle_beta   90.00
_cell.angle_gamma   90.00
#
_symmetry.space_group_name_H-M   'P 1'
#
loop_
_entity.id
_entity.type
_entity.pdbx_description
1 polymer ?
#
loop_
_entity_poly.entity_id
_entity_poly.type
_entity_poly.pdbx_seq_one_letter_code
_entity_poly.pdbx_strand_id
1 'polypeptide(L)'
;MKPIYFIMVFLFLLNCDGNKEEPFCGVSDPATELIWLKEIIDIAETHQDVNYIGAIWAEEYLKKDVVFVEMSLGSGGLIGHWFNCDGTTLTMIPGNTPVAARTQLIYKSYFIHSYIQQS
;
A
#
# COMPACT_ATOMS: atom_id res chain seq x y z
N MET A 1 34.03 8.30 36.93
CA MET A 1 32.59 8.61 36.92
C MET A 1 32.12 9.26 35.64
N LYS A 2 32.95 10.04 34.99
CA LYS A 2 32.58 10.66 33.70
C LYS A 2 32.44 9.70 32.49
N PRO A 3 33.12 8.55 32.40
CA PRO A 3 32.96 7.66 31.24
C PRO A 3 31.64 6.91 31.17
N ILE A 4 30.92 6.76 32.26
CA ILE A 4 29.67 6.02 32.30
C ILE A 4 28.54 6.81 31.62
N TYR A 5 28.54 8.14 31.74
CA TYR A 5 27.56 9.00 31.07
C TYR A 5 27.74 9.04 29.56
N PHE A 6 28.96 8.92 29.11
CA PHE A 6 29.26 8.91 27.66
C PHE A 6 28.77 7.64 27.00
N ILE A 7 28.84 6.52 27.67
CA ILE A 7 28.39 5.22 27.16
C ILE A 7 26.87 5.18 27.07
N MET A 8 26.17 5.80 28.02
CA MET A 8 24.71 5.85 28.00
C MET A 8 24.16 6.72 26.85
N VAL A 9 24.81 7.82 26.57
CA VAL A 9 24.42 8.70 25.47
C VAL A 9 24.64 8.01 24.13
N PHE A 10 25.69 7.23 24.01
CA PHE A 10 25.98 6.48 22.79
C PHE A 10 24.96 5.37 22.52
N LEU A 11 24.51 4.69 23.55
CA LEU A 11 23.47 3.68 23.46
C LEU A 11 22.11 4.26 23.03
N PHE A 12 21.84 5.50 23.42
CA PHE A 12 20.61 6.18 23.03
C PHE A 12 20.60 6.53 21.52
N LEU A 13 21.75 6.87 20.97
CA LEU A 13 21.90 7.20 19.55
C LEU A 13 21.74 5.97 18.64
N LEU A 14 22.14 4.80 19.10
CA LEU A 14 22.01 3.56 18.36
C LEU A 14 20.54 3.08 18.27
N ASN A 15 19.69 3.45 19.20
CA ASN A 15 18.28 3.10 19.17
C ASN A 15 17.44 4.02 18.26
N CYS A 16 18.01 5.12 17.78
CA CYS A 16 17.34 6.04 16.85
C CYS A 16 17.46 5.61 15.40
N ASP A 17 18.32 4.64 15.06
CA ASP A 17 18.48 4.09 13.73
C ASP A 17 17.52 2.93 13.45
N GLY A 18 16.44 2.83 14.20
CA GLY A 18 15.44 1.81 13.98
C GLY A 18 14.78 1.94 12.61
N ASN A 19 14.49 0.82 12.01
CA ASN A 19 13.84 0.59 10.73
C ASN A 19 12.65 1.52 10.50
N LYS A 20 12.91 2.74 10.02
CA LYS A 20 11.86 3.62 9.51
C LYS A 20 11.66 3.28 8.05
N GLU A 21 10.59 2.59 7.76
CA GLU A 21 10.13 2.47 6.39
C GLU A 21 9.83 3.87 5.85
N GLU A 22 10.27 4.12 4.63
CA GLU A 22 9.96 5.40 3.99
C GLU A 22 8.44 5.53 3.86
N PRO A 23 7.88 6.71 4.19
CA PRO A 23 6.44 6.91 4.05
C PRO A 23 6.03 6.78 2.59
N PHE A 24 4.90 6.11 2.37
CA PHE A 24 4.28 5.99 1.06
C PHE A 24 3.08 6.93 0.98
N CYS A 25 2.99 7.71 -0.08
CA CYS A 25 1.96 8.74 -0.20
C CYS A 25 1.96 9.73 0.98
N GLY A 26 3.11 9.92 1.62
CA GLY A 26 3.25 10.80 2.77
C GLY A 26 2.71 10.25 4.09
N VAL A 27 2.31 8.97 4.12
CA VAL A 27 1.76 8.34 5.33
C VAL A 27 2.51 7.06 5.64
N SER A 28 2.52 6.66 6.91
CA SER A 28 3.22 5.45 7.35
C SER A 28 2.39 4.19 7.13
N ASP A 29 1.06 4.29 7.17
CA ASP A 29 0.16 3.16 6.95
C ASP A 29 -0.94 3.55 5.95
N PRO A 30 -0.69 3.35 4.64
CA PRO A 30 -1.63 3.74 3.60
C PRO A 30 -3.01 3.09 3.74
N ALA A 31 -3.07 1.85 4.18
CA ALA A 31 -4.32 1.10 4.29
C ALA A 31 -5.31 1.73 5.27
N THR A 32 -4.82 2.43 6.29
CA THR A 32 -5.66 3.05 7.31
C THR A 32 -5.68 4.57 7.23
N GLU A 33 -4.62 5.18 6.70
CA GLU A 33 -4.48 6.64 6.70
C GLU A 33 -4.97 7.31 5.41
N LEU A 34 -4.98 6.58 4.28
CA LEU A 34 -5.59 7.07 3.05
C LEU A 34 -7.09 6.72 3.09
N ILE A 35 -7.92 7.71 3.31
CA ILE A 35 -9.36 7.53 3.55
C ILE A 35 -10.04 6.79 2.40
N TRP A 36 -9.74 7.18 1.15
CA TRP A 36 -10.32 6.54 -0.03
C TRP A 36 -9.90 5.07 -0.16
N LEU A 37 -8.66 4.76 0.21
CA LEU A 37 -8.14 3.39 0.14
C LEU A 37 -8.74 2.53 1.26
N LYS A 38 -8.88 3.10 2.44
CA LYS A 38 -9.52 2.44 3.57
C LYS A 38 -10.97 2.06 3.23
N GLU A 39 -11.68 2.92 2.52
CA GLU A 39 -13.05 2.63 2.06
C GLU A 39 -13.10 1.40 1.15
N ILE A 40 -12.17 1.29 0.20
CA ILE A 40 -12.07 0.11 -0.69
C ILE A 40 -11.81 -1.14 0.15
N ILE A 41 -10.88 -1.08 1.09
CA ILE A 41 -10.53 -2.20 1.96
C ILE A 41 -11.71 -2.60 2.84
N ASP A 42 -12.42 -1.64 3.41
CA ASP A 42 -13.59 -1.91 4.24
C ASP A 42 -14.68 -2.63 3.44
N ILE A 43 -14.92 -2.23 2.20
CA ILE A 43 -15.87 -2.91 1.32
C ILE A 43 -15.38 -4.34 1.03
N ALA A 44 -14.10 -4.50 0.74
CA ALA A 44 -13.51 -5.81 0.45
C ALA A 44 -13.67 -6.77 1.64
N GLU A 45 -13.54 -6.27 2.86
CA GLU A 45 -13.62 -7.09 4.06
C GLU A 45 -15.06 -7.39 4.51
N THR A 46 -15.96 -6.43 4.32
CA THR A 46 -17.32 -6.53 4.89
C THR A 46 -18.36 -7.09 3.92
N HIS A 47 -18.21 -6.84 2.62
CA HIS A 47 -19.24 -7.19 1.63
C HIS A 47 -18.96 -8.47 0.87
N GLN A 48 -17.75 -9.01 0.92
CA GLN A 48 -17.34 -10.21 0.19
C GLN A 48 -17.74 -10.18 -1.30
N ASP A 49 -17.66 -9.00 -1.91
CA ASP A 49 -18.00 -8.77 -3.29
C ASP A 49 -16.86 -9.22 -4.20
N VAL A 50 -17.17 -9.98 -5.24
CA VAL A 50 -16.17 -10.46 -6.21
C VAL A 50 -15.41 -9.32 -6.89
N ASN A 51 -16.00 -8.14 -6.98
CA ASN A 51 -15.35 -6.95 -7.54
C ASN A 51 -14.23 -6.40 -6.64
N TYR A 52 -14.15 -6.87 -5.41
CA TYR A 52 -13.16 -6.45 -4.43
C TYR A 52 -12.22 -7.58 -4.02
N ILE A 53 -12.11 -8.60 -4.87
CA ILE A 53 -11.12 -9.67 -4.69
C ILE A 53 -9.83 -9.27 -5.38
N GLY A 54 -8.74 -9.25 -4.65
CA GLY A 54 -7.43 -8.94 -5.20
C GLY A 54 -6.50 -8.33 -4.18
N ALA A 55 -5.42 -7.78 -4.66
CA ALA A 55 -4.38 -7.17 -3.84
C ALA A 55 -4.23 -5.69 -4.17
N ILE A 56 -3.66 -4.94 -3.24
CA ILE A 56 -3.36 -3.52 -3.41
C ILE A 56 -1.86 -3.34 -3.20
N TRP A 57 -1.21 -2.68 -4.15
CA TRP A 57 0.23 -2.55 -4.20
C TRP A 57 0.66 -1.10 -4.20
N ALA A 58 1.77 -0.82 -3.54
CA ALA A 58 2.47 0.44 -3.66
C ALA A 58 3.37 0.37 -4.88
N GLU A 59 3.24 1.32 -5.79
CA GLU A 59 4.04 1.40 -7.01
C GLU A 59 4.55 2.82 -7.22
N GLU A 60 5.32 3.02 -8.25
CA GLU A 60 5.87 4.32 -8.62
C GLU A 60 5.60 4.62 -10.09
N TYR A 61 5.20 5.85 -10.37
CA TYR A 61 4.99 6.34 -11.73
C TYR A 61 5.61 7.73 -11.86
N LEU A 62 6.57 7.86 -12.76
CA LEU A 62 7.30 9.12 -12.99
C LEU A 62 7.79 9.75 -11.68
N LYS A 63 8.41 8.93 -10.83
CA LYS A 63 8.97 9.31 -9.52
C LYS A 63 7.93 9.75 -8.49
N LYS A 64 6.65 9.44 -8.73
CA LYS A 64 5.58 9.69 -7.78
C LYS A 64 5.01 8.39 -7.27
N ASP A 65 4.62 8.37 -6.01
CA ASP A 65 3.92 7.25 -5.43
C ASP A 65 2.54 7.12 -6.06
N VAL A 66 2.19 5.90 -6.49
CA VAL A 66 0.87 5.56 -7.01
C VAL A 66 0.42 4.25 -6.38
N VAL A 67 -0.89 4.04 -6.33
CA VAL A 67 -1.48 2.84 -5.76
C VAL A 67 -2.06 2.00 -6.90
N PHE A 68 -1.66 0.74 -6.97
CA PHE A 68 -2.24 -0.23 -7.90
C PHE A 68 -3.23 -1.11 -7.16
N VAL A 69 -4.50 -1.01 -7.53
CA VAL A 69 -5.57 -1.83 -6.97
C VAL A 69 -5.89 -2.94 -7.97
N GLU A 70 -5.48 -4.15 -7.64
CA GLU A 70 -5.66 -5.33 -8.48
C GLU A 70 -7.02 -5.96 -8.21
N MET A 71 -8.07 -5.17 -8.46
CA MET A 71 -9.47 -5.55 -8.27
C MET A 71 -10.26 -5.00 -9.44
N SER A 72 -11.43 -5.58 -9.75
CA SER A 72 -12.26 -5.07 -10.84
C SER A 72 -13.01 -3.79 -10.44
N LEU A 73 -13.33 -3.62 -9.17
CA LEU A 73 -14.07 -2.47 -8.62
C LEU A 73 -15.39 -2.17 -9.37
N GLY A 74 -15.99 -3.20 -9.97
CA GLY A 74 -17.22 -3.05 -10.72
C GLY A 74 -17.06 -2.51 -12.15
N SER A 75 -15.85 -2.54 -12.70
CA SER A 75 -15.56 -1.99 -14.03
C SER A 75 -15.89 -2.92 -15.20
N GLY A 76 -16.59 -4.02 -14.96
CA GLY A 76 -17.03 -4.91 -16.03
C GLY A 76 -15.95 -5.83 -16.59
N GLY A 77 -14.95 -6.19 -15.79
CA GLY A 77 -13.92 -7.16 -16.15
C GLY A 77 -12.51 -6.61 -16.23
N LEU A 78 -12.31 -5.31 -16.12
CA LEU A 78 -10.98 -4.74 -16.00
C LEU A 78 -10.44 -5.01 -14.61
N ILE A 79 -9.40 -5.80 -14.53
CA ILE A 79 -8.71 -6.09 -13.28
C ILE A 79 -7.46 -5.23 -13.23
N GLY A 80 -7.46 -4.29 -12.30
CA GLY A 80 -6.32 -3.41 -12.11
C GLY A 80 -6.60 -1.96 -12.45
N HIS A 81 -6.41 -1.13 -11.44
CA HIS A 81 -6.60 0.31 -11.55
C HIS A 81 -5.48 1.02 -10.83
N TRP A 82 -4.93 2.06 -11.45
CA TRP A 82 -3.92 2.90 -10.84
C TRP A 82 -4.53 4.20 -10.35
N PHE A 83 -4.20 4.55 -9.13
CA PHE A 83 -4.70 5.76 -8.49
C PHE A 83 -3.55 6.62 -8.00
N ASN A 84 -3.75 7.93 -8.02
CA ASN A 84 -2.88 8.87 -7.34
C ASN A 84 -3.07 8.76 -5.82
N CYS A 85 -2.19 9.37 -5.06
CA CYS A 85 -2.28 9.32 -3.59
C CYS A 85 -3.58 9.91 -3.03
N ASP A 86 -4.21 10.81 -3.77
CA ASP A 86 -5.49 11.41 -3.38
C ASP A 86 -6.73 10.59 -3.78
N GLY A 87 -6.54 9.45 -4.43
CA GLY A 87 -7.63 8.58 -4.86
C GLY A 87 -8.16 8.89 -6.26
N THR A 88 -7.63 9.89 -6.94
CA THR A 88 -8.01 10.15 -8.34
C THR A 88 -7.34 9.14 -9.26
N THR A 89 -8.01 8.83 -10.38
CA THR A 89 -7.47 7.92 -11.38
C THR A 89 -6.18 8.48 -11.99
N LEU A 90 -5.17 7.63 -12.08
CA LEU A 90 -3.91 8.02 -12.69
C LEU A 90 -4.09 8.20 -14.21
N THR A 91 -3.69 9.36 -14.71
CA THR A 91 -3.63 9.60 -16.15
C THR A 91 -2.24 9.21 -16.63
N MET A 92 -2.16 8.15 -17.44
CA MET A 92 -0.90 7.66 -17.95
C MET A 92 -0.53 8.34 -19.27
N ILE A 93 0.77 8.65 -19.38
CA ILE A 93 1.34 9.12 -20.65
C ILE A 93 1.58 7.88 -21.52
N PRO A 94 1.14 7.88 -22.81
CA PRO A 94 1.37 6.76 -23.71
C PRO A 94 2.85 6.36 -23.76
N GLY A 95 3.13 5.06 -23.62
CA GLY A 95 4.49 4.53 -23.61
C GLY A 95 5.17 4.48 -22.24
N ASN A 96 4.59 5.09 -21.24
CA ASN A 96 5.08 5.01 -19.85
C ASN A 96 4.12 4.17 -19.01
N THR A 97 4.65 3.16 -18.34
CA THR A 97 3.88 2.31 -17.41
C THR A 97 4.42 2.47 -16.00
N PRO A 98 3.59 2.29 -14.97
CA PRO A 98 4.08 2.29 -13.60
C PRO A 98 5.15 1.22 -13.40
N VAL A 99 6.14 1.54 -12.59
CA VAL A 99 7.27 0.65 -12.33
C VAL A 99 7.01 -0.11 -11.03
N ALA A 100 7.00 -1.43 -11.14
CA ALA A 100 6.84 -2.33 -10.01
C ALA A 100 8.11 -2.47 -9.16
N ALA A 101 9.11 -1.62 -9.37
CA ALA A 101 10.42 -1.74 -8.71
C ALA A 101 10.37 -1.59 -7.18
N ARG A 102 9.26 -1.08 -6.67
CA ARG A 102 9.01 -0.98 -5.23
C ARG A 102 7.68 -1.64 -4.88
N THR A 103 7.44 -2.82 -5.43
CA THR A 103 6.19 -3.51 -5.16
C THR A 103 6.12 -3.87 -3.69
N GLN A 104 5.45 -3.03 -2.93
CA GLN A 104 5.12 -3.32 -1.55
C GLN A 104 3.64 -3.64 -1.46
N LEU A 105 3.32 -4.80 -0.92
CA LEU A 105 1.94 -5.19 -0.70
C LEU A 105 1.33 -4.31 0.40
N ILE A 106 0.27 -3.59 0.07
CA ILE A 106 -0.48 -2.78 1.03
C ILE A 106 -1.59 -3.61 1.66
N TYR A 107 -2.29 -4.38 0.83
CA TYR A 107 -3.46 -5.14 1.27
C TYR A 107 -3.70 -6.33 0.35
N LYS A 108 -4.21 -7.41 0.93
CA LYS A 108 -4.67 -8.56 0.16
C LYS A 108 -5.99 -9.04 0.76
N SER A 109 -6.98 -9.27 -0.10
CA SER A 109 -8.27 -9.75 0.34
C SER A 109 -8.18 -11.19 0.84
N TYR A 110 -8.56 -11.39 2.07
CA TYR A 110 -8.46 -12.71 2.72
C TYR A 110 -9.54 -13.69 2.27
N PHE A 111 -10.67 -13.21 1.82
CA PHE A 111 -11.73 -14.13 1.45
C PHE A 111 -11.47 -14.85 0.11
N ILE A 112 -10.46 -14.46 -0.65
CA ILE A 112 -9.95 -15.25 -1.76
C ILE A 112 -9.60 -16.65 -1.30
N HIS A 113 -8.98 -16.78 -0.14
CA HIS A 113 -8.62 -18.05 0.45
C HIS A 113 -9.84 -18.92 0.75
N SER A 114 -10.88 -18.30 1.31
CA SER A 114 -12.13 -19.01 1.62
C SER A 114 -12.81 -19.51 0.34
N TYR A 115 -12.77 -18.72 -0.71
CA TYR A 115 -13.37 -19.06 -1.99
C TYR A 115 -12.66 -20.23 -2.66
N ILE A 116 -11.34 -20.23 -2.63
CA ILE A 116 -10.53 -21.31 -3.20
C ILE A 116 -10.71 -22.61 -2.41
N GLN A 117 -10.88 -22.54 -1.11
CA GLN A 117 -11.09 -23.72 -0.25
C GLN A 117 -12.48 -24.31 -0.39
N GLN A 118 -13.47 -23.56 -0.85
CA GLN A 118 -14.84 -24.05 -1.07
C GLN A 118 -15.02 -24.70 -2.45
N SER A 119 -14.10 -24.50 -3.34
CA SER A 119 -14.11 -25.13 -4.64
C SER A 119 -13.24 -26.39 -4.65
#